data_647908c36b1aa1bd537b9b0db65be1f5
#
_entry.id   647908c36b1aa1bd537b9b0db65be1f5
#
_cell.length_a   1.000
_cell.length_b   1.000
_cell.length_c   1.000
_cell.angle_alpha   90.00
_cell.angle_beta   90.00
_cell.angle_gamma   90.00
#
_symmetry.space_group_name_H-M   'P 1'
#
loop_
_entity.id
_entity.type
_entity.pdbx_description
1 polymer ?
#
loop_
_entity_poly.entity_id
_entity_poly.type
_entity_poly.pdbx_seq_one_letter_code
_entity_poly.pdbx_strand_id
1 'polypeptide(L)'
;TEPVPWPYGGFYLEAMDAHGGWIASAVDLARFAAALDDPEQSSLLKRETLPIMHAPPDAPVARNQDGTLAATYYGCGWSVRPVKKAGLANYWHTGSLPGTWTLLVRRWDGVSWAVLFNQRTGGVASPDSAIDAALHRAADAVTDWPKEDLFPQYE
;
A
#
# COMPACT_ATOMS: atom_id res chain seq x y z
N THR A 1 -23.79 24.03 -19.01
CA THR A 1 -22.88 23.04 -18.36
C THR A 1 -23.59 21.70 -18.36
N GLU A 2 -22.97 20.72 -18.98
CA GLU A 2 -23.49 19.36 -18.99
C GLU A 2 -23.17 18.68 -17.63
N PRO A 3 -24.14 18.06 -16.96
CA PRO A 3 -23.88 17.30 -15.74
C PRO A 3 -23.05 16.05 -16.08
N VAL A 4 -21.93 15.87 -15.39
CA VAL A 4 -21.06 14.69 -15.53
C VAL A 4 -21.01 13.94 -14.20
N PRO A 5 -20.74 12.63 -14.21
CA PRO A 5 -20.49 11.88 -12.99
C PRO A 5 -19.38 12.48 -12.15
N TRP A 6 -19.54 12.42 -10.82
CA TRP A 6 -18.60 13.01 -9.88
C TRP A 6 -17.11 12.72 -10.15
N PRO A 7 -16.69 11.49 -10.53
CA PRO A 7 -15.29 11.21 -10.83
C PRO A 7 -14.69 12.04 -11.96
N TYR A 8 -15.53 12.61 -12.85
CA TYR A 8 -15.09 13.33 -14.04
C TYR A 8 -15.23 14.87 -13.93
N GLY A 9 -15.74 15.38 -12.83
CA GLY A 9 -15.95 16.83 -12.72
C GLY A 9 -16.13 17.34 -11.31
N GLY A 10 -16.11 16.45 -10.31
CA GLY A 10 -16.35 16.84 -8.92
C GLY A 10 -15.13 17.42 -8.21
N PHE A 11 -13.93 17.31 -8.80
CA PHE A 11 -12.68 17.86 -8.26
C PHE A 11 -11.65 18.07 -9.39
N TYR A 12 -10.65 18.90 -9.13
CA TYR A 12 -9.59 19.20 -10.08
C TYR A 12 -8.42 18.23 -9.88
N LEU A 13 -8.41 17.17 -10.70
CA LEU A 13 -7.46 16.06 -10.56
C LEU A 13 -6.01 16.49 -10.75
N GLU A 14 -5.76 17.40 -11.71
CA GLU A 14 -4.41 17.90 -12.02
C GLU A 14 -3.78 18.63 -10.83
N ALA A 15 -4.57 19.27 -9.99
CA ALA A 15 -4.09 19.94 -8.79
C ALA A 15 -3.72 18.97 -7.67
N MET A 16 -4.10 17.69 -7.79
CA MET A 16 -3.73 16.67 -6.80
C MET A 16 -2.28 16.20 -6.99
N ASP A 17 -1.77 16.22 -8.22
CA ASP A 17 -0.41 15.83 -8.57
C ASP A 17 0.03 14.52 -7.86
N ALA A 18 1.14 14.52 -7.13
CA ALA A 18 1.61 13.36 -6.35
C ALA A 18 0.64 12.90 -5.25
N HIS A 19 -0.32 13.73 -4.89
CA HIS A 19 -1.37 13.44 -3.92
C HIS A 19 -2.59 12.72 -4.58
N GLY A 20 -2.35 11.66 -5.35
CA GLY A 20 -3.42 10.84 -5.93
C GLY A 20 -3.80 11.17 -7.38
N GLY A 21 -3.05 12.06 -8.07
CA GLY A 21 -3.25 12.38 -9.48
C GLY A 21 -2.52 11.43 -10.45
N TRP A 22 -1.66 10.58 -9.95
CA TRP A 22 -0.92 9.64 -10.78
C TRP A 22 -1.76 8.43 -11.16
N ILE A 23 -1.55 7.93 -12.37
CA ILE A 23 -2.20 6.74 -12.90
C ILE A 23 -1.18 5.61 -12.90
N ALA A 24 -1.58 4.46 -12.37
CA ALA A 24 -0.78 3.23 -12.37
C ALA A 24 -1.66 2.00 -12.53
N SER A 25 -1.15 0.96 -13.15
CA SER A 25 -1.77 -0.36 -13.15
C SER A 25 -1.47 -1.11 -11.84
N ALA A 26 -2.20 -2.20 -11.58
CA ALA A 26 -1.88 -3.09 -10.46
C ALA A 26 -0.47 -3.70 -10.60
N VAL A 27 -0.01 -3.94 -11.83
CA VAL A 27 1.34 -4.46 -12.11
C VAL A 27 2.40 -3.42 -11.77
N ASP A 28 2.20 -2.14 -12.13
CA ASP A 28 3.13 -1.06 -11.78
C ASP A 28 3.26 -0.91 -10.27
N LEU A 29 2.14 -1.01 -9.53
CA LEU A 29 2.16 -0.94 -8.08
C LEU A 29 2.85 -2.16 -7.46
N ALA A 30 2.67 -3.35 -8.03
CA ALA A 30 3.39 -4.55 -7.58
C ALA A 30 4.90 -4.43 -7.84
N ARG A 31 5.31 -3.91 -9.01
CA ARG A 31 6.72 -3.58 -9.31
C ARG A 31 7.29 -2.56 -8.32
N PHE A 32 6.54 -1.51 -8.03
CA PHE A 32 6.95 -0.51 -7.05
C PHE A 32 7.16 -1.13 -5.66
N ALA A 33 6.24 -1.98 -5.20
CA ALA A 33 6.39 -2.67 -3.92
C ALA A 33 7.61 -3.61 -3.91
N ALA A 34 7.80 -4.41 -4.98
CA ALA A 34 8.94 -5.31 -5.12
C ALA A 34 10.29 -4.57 -5.15
N ALA A 35 10.35 -3.39 -5.78
CA ALA A 35 11.55 -2.57 -5.82
C ALA A 35 12.00 -2.05 -4.44
N LEU A 36 11.16 -2.17 -3.42
CA LEU A 36 11.47 -1.82 -2.03
C LEU A 36 11.83 -3.05 -1.17
N ASP A 37 11.83 -4.27 -1.71
CA ASP A 37 12.06 -5.49 -0.94
C ASP A 37 13.53 -5.70 -0.59
N ASP A 38 14.41 -5.43 -1.53
CA ASP A 38 15.86 -5.54 -1.33
C ASP A 38 16.51 -4.16 -1.35
N PRO A 39 16.88 -3.63 -0.16
CA PRO A 39 17.54 -2.33 -0.07
C PRO A 39 18.87 -2.24 -0.83
N GLU A 40 19.56 -3.38 -1.02
CA GLU A 40 20.85 -3.42 -1.70
C GLU A 40 20.70 -3.31 -3.22
N GLN A 41 19.55 -3.73 -3.75
CA GLN A 41 19.27 -3.76 -5.19
C GLN A 41 18.20 -2.75 -5.61
N SER A 42 17.64 -2.02 -4.67
CA SER A 42 16.60 -1.02 -4.99
C SER A 42 17.18 0.08 -5.89
N SER A 43 16.55 0.26 -7.06
CA SER A 43 16.84 1.38 -7.95
C SER A 43 16.14 2.68 -7.54
N LEU A 44 15.21 2.62 -6.59
CA LEU A 44 14.36 3.74 -6.20
C LEU A 44 14.94 4.54 -5.03
N LEU A 45 15.47 3.85 -4.03
CA LEU A 45 15.93 4.46 -2.78
C LEU A 45 17.28 3.87 -2.37
N LYS A 46 18.09 4.69 -1.71
CA LYS A 46 19.31 4.20 -1.07
C LYS A 46 18.97 3.29 0.11
N ARG A 47 19.84 2.34 0.39
CA ARG A 47 19.71 1.36 1.49
C ARG A 47 19.33 2.01 2.82
N GLU A 48 20.00 3.10 3.17
CA GLU A 48 19.78 3.81 4.43
C GLU A 48 18.45 4.57 4.48
N THR A 49 17.79 4.80 3.34
CA THR A 49 16.54 5.56 3.26
C THR A 49 15.32 4.72 3.64
N LEU A 50 15.30 3.43 3.30
CA LEU A 50 14.15 2.56 3.59
C LEU A 50 13.82 2.46 5.08
N PRO A 51 14.80 2.24 6.00
CA PRO A 51 14.52 2.28 7.43
C PRO A 51 13.97 3.62 7.91
N ILE A 52 14.46 4.73 7.35
CA ILE A 52 13.97 6.09 7.69
C ILE A 52 12.52 6.25 7.22
N MET A 53 12.19 5.81 6.01
CA MET A 53 10.84 5.88 5.45
C MET A 53 9.83 5.10 6.30
N HIS A 54 10.24 3.97 6.86
CA HIS A 54 9.39 3.10 7.66
C HIS A 54 9.43 3.40 9.15
N ALA A 55 10.29 4.30 9.60
CA ALA A 55 10.40 4.64 11.01
C ALA A 55 9.12 5.31 11.53
N PRO A 56 8.77 5.10 12.81
CA PRO A 56 7.72 5.88 13.44
C PRO A 56 8.12 7.35 13.50
N PRO A 57 7.19 8.30 13.33
CA PRO A 57 7.49 9.72 13.47
C PRO A 57 7.93 10.06 14.89
N ASP A 58 8.68 11.16 15.06
CA ASP A 58 9.26 11.54 16.35
C ASP A 58 8.24 11.80 17.45
N ALA A 59 7.12 12.41 17.17
CA ALA A 59 5.97 12.58 18.08
C ALA A 59 4.85 13.43 17.43
N PRO A 60 3.59 13.31 17.86
CA PRO A 60 3.08 12.30 18.78
C PRO A 60 2.79 10.98 18.07
N VAL A 61 3.37 9.92 18.52
CA VAL A 61 3.05 8.57 18.05
C VAL A 61 2.19 7.88 19.09
N ALA A 62 1.11 7.24 18.67
CA ALA A 62 0.27 6.47 19.57
C ALA A 62 1.10 5.35 20.20
N ARG A 63 1.09 5.30 21.52
CA ARG A 63 1.77 4.27 22.29
C ARG A 63 0.76 3.53 23.17
N ASN A 64 1.05 2.29 23.42
CA ASN A 64 0.37 1.48 24.40
C ASN A 64 0.73 1.95 25.83
N GLN A 65 0.00 1.46 26.82
CA GLN A 65 0.26 1.83 28.24
C GLN A 65 1.65 1.43 28.73
N ASP A 66 2.26 0.42 28.14
CA ASP A 66 3.61 -0.05 28.44
C ASP A 66 4.72 0.74 27.72
N GLY A 67 4.35 1.81 27.00
CA GLY A 67 5.27 2.65 26.23
C GLY A 67 5.68 2.08 24.86
N THR A 68 5.28 0.87 24.53
CA THR A 68 5.51 0.30 23.19
C THR A 68 4.68 1.04 22.13
N LEU A 69 5.12 1.02 20.88
CA LEU A 69 4.33 1.57 19.78
C LEU A 69 2.96 0.89 19.70
N ALA A 70 1.93 1.67 19.42
CA ALA A 70 0.63 1.13 19.07
C ALA A 70 0.74 0.13 17.91
N ALA A 71 -0.24 -0.75 17.80
CA ALA A 71 -0.23 -1.84 16.81
C ALA A 71 0.00 -1.39 15.36
N THR A 72 -0.23 -0.10 15.07
CA THR A 72 -0.05 0.48 13.74
C THR A 72 0.32 1.95 13.87
N TYR A 73 1.24 2.41 13.03
CA TYR A 73 1.60 3.83 12.88
C TYR A 73 1.77 4.18 11.40
N TYR A 74 1.84 5.47 11.10
CA TYR A 74 2.09 5.95 9.75
C TYR A 74 3.53 6.46 9.66
N GLY A 75 4.31 5.88 8.74
CA GLY A 75 5.64 6.33 8.38
C GLY A 75 5.58 7.33 7.22
N CYS A 76 6.63 7.38 6.43
CA CYS A 76 6.64 8.22 5.24
C CYS A 76 5.96 7.51 4.06
N GLY A 77 4.67 7.78 3.84
CA GLY A 77 3.86 7.19 2.77
C GLY A 77 3.38 5.75 3.03
N TRP A 78 3.61 5.18 4.20
CA TRP A 78 3.22 3.83 4.53
C TRP A 78 2.56 3.75 5.91
N SER A 79 1.44 3.04 5.99
CA SER A 79 0.97 2.50 7.25
C SER A 79 1.82 1.29 7.61
N VAL A 80 2.32 1.24 8.84
CA VAL A 80 3.25 0.22 9.32
C VAL A 80 2.62 -0.54 10.48
N ARG A 81 2.52 -1.86 10.35
CA ARG A 81 2.03 -2.76 11.40
C ARG A 81 3.12 -3.76 11.77
N PRO A 82 3.84 -3.53 12.88
CA PRO A 82 4.80 -4.50 13.38
C PRO A 82 4.16 -5.88 13.58
N VAL A 83 4.88 -6.92 13.23
CA VAL A 83 4.47 -8.30 13.51
C VAL A 83 5.21 -8.84 14.71
N LYS A 84 4.78 -10.00 15.26
CA LYS A 84 5.40 -10.60 16.45
C LYS A 84 6.86 -11.04 16.27
N LYS A 85 7.40 -10.92 15.06
CA LYS A 85 8.83 -11.15 14.78
C LYS A 85 9.58 -9.84 14.84
N ALA A 86 10.59 -9.76 15.69
CA ALA A 86 11.34 -8.52 15.93
C ALA A 86 11.90 -7.92 14.63
N GLY A 87 11.67 -6.63 14.45
CA GLY A 87 12.16 -5.87 13.30
C GLY A 87 11.37 -6.05 12.00
N LEU A 88 10.32 -6.86 11.99
CA LEU A 88 9.49 -7.10 10.80
C LEU A 88 8.13 -6.42 10.93
N ALA A 89 7.58 -5.99 9.80
CA ALA A 89 6.28 -5.34 9.73
C ALA A 89 5.57 -5.61 8.40
N ASN A 90 4.27 -5.48 8.39
CA ASN A 90 3.50 -5.27 7.16
C ASN A 90 3.41 -3.78 6.88
N TYR A 91 3.53 -3.42 5.62
CA TYR A 91 3.43 -2.07 5.11
C TYR A 91 2.28 -2.00 4.11
N TRP A 92 1.46 -0.97 4.20
CA TRP A 92 0.38 -0.80 3.21
C TRP A 92 -0.01 0.66 3.05
N HIS A 93 -0.66 0.94 1.94
CA HIS A 93 -1.38 2.18 1.73
C HIS A 93 -2.69 1.92 1.00
N THR A 94 -3.73 2.67 1.35
CA THR A 94 -5.01 2.66 0.65
C THR A 94 -5.18 3.93 -0.16
N GLY A 95 -5.94 3.85 -1.24
CA GLY A 95 -6.41 5.00 -1.99
C GLY A 95 -7.94 4.99 -2.09
N SER A 96 -8.56 6.17 -1.97
CA SER A 96 -10.02 6.28 -2.06
C SER A 96 -10.43 7.64 -2.59
N LEU A 97 -10.83 7.66 -3.85
CA LEU A 97 -11.43 8.81 -4.53
C LEU A 97 -12.83 8.44 -5.03
N PRO A 98 -13.69 9.40 -5.40
CA PRO A 98 -14.97 9.08 -6.02
C PRO A 98 -14.80 8.13 -7.22
N GLY A 99 -15.44 6.97 -7.16
CA GLY A 99 -15.38 5.94 -8.21
C GLY A 99 -14.21 4.99 -8.15
N THR A 100 -13.29 5.10 -7.18
CA THR A 100 -12.16 4.18 -7.04
C THR A 100 -11.79 3.88 -5.61
N TRP A 101 -11.32 2.66 -5.36
CA TRP A 101 -10.68 2.26 -4.12
C TRP A 101 -9.49 1.35 -4.42
N THR A 102 -8.40 1.53 -3.71
CA THR A 102 -7.14 0.81 -3.97
C THR A 102 -6.47 0.37 -2.67
N LEU A 103 -5.70 -0.71 -2.75
CA LEU A 103 -4.87 -1.19 -1.67
C LEU A 103 -3.56 -1.73 -2.24
N LEU A 104 -2.45 -1.25 -1.70
CA LEU A 104 -1.11 -1.80 -1.92
C LEU A 104 -0.59 -2.33 -0.59
N VAL A 105 -0.10 -3.56 -0.57
CA VAL A 105 0.47 -4.20 0.61
C VAL A 105 1.84 -4.75 0.29
N ARG A 106 2.78 -4.54 1.19
CA ARG A 106 4.06 -5.22 1.32
C ARG A 106 4.08 -6.00 2.62
N ARG A 107 4.07 -7.33 2.55
CA ARG A 107 4.03 -8.20 3.73
C ARG A 107 5.44 -8.45 4.26
N TRP A 108 5.54 -8.72 5.54
CA TRP A 108 6.79 -8.95 6.27
C TRP A 108 7.66 -10.08 5.70
N ASP A 109 7.07 -11.00 4.94
CA ASP A 109 7.71 -12.18 4.37
C ASP A 109 8.08 -12.03 2.89
N GLY A 110 8.01 -10.81 2.35
CA GLY A 110 8.37 -10.49 0.97
C GLY A 110 7.24 -10.67 -0.04
N VAL A 111 6.05 -11.12 0.38
CA VAL A 111 4.91 -11.19 -0.52
C VAL A 111 4.25 -9.82 -0.61
N SER A 112 4.04 -9.34 -1.83
CA SER A 112 3.39 -8.05 -2.09
C SER A 112 2.20 -8.23 -3.02
N TRP A 113 1.20 -7.36 -2.89
CA TRP A 113 0.06 -7.32 -3.81
C TRP A 113 -0.51 -5.92 -3.94
N ALA A 114 -1.14 -5.68 -5.08
CA ALA A 114 -1.93 -4.49 -5.34
C ALA A 114 -3.32 -4.90 -5.80
N VAL A 115 -4.35 -4.18 -5.35
CA VAL A 115 -5.72 -4.34 -5.84
C VAL A 115 -6.33 -2.98 -6.12
N LEU A 116 -6.97 -2.87 -7.28
CA LEU A 116 -7.60 -1.65 -7.76
C LEU A 116 -9.06 -1.96 -8.10
N PHE A 117 -9.96 -1.22 -7.49
CA PHE A 117 -11.39 -1.28 -7.80
C PHE A 117 -11.84 0.01 -8.48
N ASN A 118 -12.58 -0.12 -9.56
CA ASN A 118 -13.26 1.00 -10.23
C ASN A 118 -14.61 1.33 -9.56
N GLN A 119 -14.72 1.07 -8.28
CA GLN A 119 -15.88 1.33 -7.46
C GLN A 119 -15.46 1.73 -6.05
N ARG A 120 -16.18 2.66 -5.46
CA ARG A 120 -16.12 3.00 -4.05
C ARG A 120 -17.51 2.87 -3.45
N THR A 121 -17.66 2.03 -2.44
CA THR A 121 -18.90 1.95 -1.68
C THR A 121 -19.12 3.22 -0.88
N GLY A 122 -20.24 3.91 -1.12
CA GLY A 122 -20.58 5.13 -0.39
C GLY A 122 -20.90 4.82 1.08
N GLY A 123 -20.03 5.23 1.97
CA GLY A 123 -20.41 5.66 3.31
C GLY A 123 -20.52 4.67 4.46
N VAL A 124 -20.47 3.33 4.28
CA VAL A 124 -20.72 2.43 5.42
C VAL A 124 -19.78 1.26 5.47
N ALA A 125 -18.73 1.15 5.87
CA ALA A 125 -17.68 0.13 5.95
C ALA A 125 -16.78 0.18 4.72
N SER A 126 -15.61 0.65 4.94
CA SER A 126 -14.49 0.45 4.05
C SER A 126 -14.41 -1.07 3.75
N PRO A 127 -14.35 -1.50 2.49
CA PRO A 127 -14.11 -2.90 2.15
C PRO A 127 -12.75 -3.38 2.66
N ASP A 128 -11.96 -2.47 3.24
CA ASP A 128 -10.57 -2.62 3.61
C ASP A 128 -10.29 -3.87 4.44
N SER A 129 -11.05 -4.09 5.51
CA SER A 129 -10.76 -5.20 6.42
C SER A 129 -11.11 -6.57 5.83
N ALA A 130 -12.20 -6.66 5.07
CA ALA A 130 -12.62 -7.92 4.45
C ALA A 130 -11.70 -8.29 3.28
N ILE A 131 -11.35 -7.33 2.43
CA ILE A 131 -10.44 -7.51 1.30
C ILE A 131 -9.02 -7.81 1.79
N ASP A 132 -8.48 -7.03 2.72
CA ASP A 132 -7.15 -7.27 3.31
C ASP A 132 -7.05 -8.69 3.87
N ALA A 133 -8.00 -9.09 4.71
CA ALA A 133 -8.03 -10.43 5.27
C ALA A 133 -8.17 -11.54 4.21
N ALA A 134 -8.94 -11.30 3.14
CA ALA A 134 -9.09 -12.26 2.05
C ALA A 134 -7.78 -12.41 1.25
N LEU A 135 -7.09 -11.32 0.96
CA LEU A 135 -5.81 -11.32 0.25
C LEU A 135 -4.71 -11.98 1.07
N HIS A 136 -4.65 -11.74 2.38
CA HIS A 136 -3.74 -12.47 3.26
C HIS A 136 -3.97 -13.98 3.20
N ARG A 137 -5.23 -14.44 3.29
CA ARG A 137 -5.56 -15.88 3.17
C ARG A 137 -5.23 -16.43 1.79
N ALA A 138 -5.47 -15.68 0.73
CA ALA A 138 -5.14 -16.10 -0.64
C ALA A 138 -3.62 -16.28 -0.80
N ALA A 139 -2.83 -15.33 -0.32
CA ALA A 139 -1.37 -15.43 -0.34
C ALA A 139 -0.86 -16.62 0.48
N ASP A 140 -1.43 -16.85 1.67
CA ASP A 140 -1.07 -17.99 2.52
C ASP A 140 -1.45 -19.37 1.91
N ALA A 141 -2.42 -19.40 1.01
CA ALA A 141 -2.85 -20.63 0.33
C ALA A 141 -1.96 -20.99 -0.88
N VAL A 142 -1.10 -20.09 -1.35
CA VAL A 142 -0.18 -20.38 -2.45
C VAL A 142 0.97 -21.23 -1.92
N THR A 143 1.07 -22.44 -2.43
CA THR A 143 2.12 -23.40 -2.04
C THR A 143 3.29 -23.47 -3.02
N ASP A 144 3.09 -22.98 -4.24
CA ASP A 144 4.12 -22.97 -5.28
C ASP A 144 4.07 -21.63 -6.02
N TRP A 145 5.10 -20.83 -5.83
CA TRP A 145 5.25 -19.52 -6.45
C TRP A 145 6.07 -19.65 -7.75
N PRO A 146 5.73 -18.89 -8.80
CA PRO A 146 6.60 -18.77 -9.98
C PRO A 146 8.03 -18.42 -9.57
N LYS A 147 9.01 -19.05 -10.22
CA LYS A 147 10.44 -18.81 -9.97
C LYS A 147 11.02 -17.77 -10.92
N GLU A 148 10.28 -17.49 -11.98
CA GLU A 148 10.67 -16.55 -13.03
C GLU A 148 10.08 -15.17 -12.74
N ASP A 149 10.79 -14.14 -13.14
CA ASP A 149 10.25 -12.78 -13.18
C ASP A 149 9.21 -12.69 -14.32
N LEU A 150 7.95 -12.48 -13.95
CA LEU A 150 6.86 -12.36 -14.90
C LEU A 150 6.60 -10.89 -15.33
N PHE A 151 7.20 -9.91 -14.69
CA PHE A 151 6.99 -8.50 -15.03
C PHE A 151 7.26 -8.15 -16.50
N PRO A 152 8.28 -8.71 -17.18
CA PRO A 152 8.51 -8.45 -18.59
C PRO A 152 7.36 -8.83 -19.53
N GLN A 153 6.42 -9.68 -19.07
CA GLN A 153 5.25 -10.08 -19.85
C GLN A 153 4.16 -9.01 -19.89
N TYR A 154 4.29 -7.96 -19.07
CA TYR A 154 3.30 -6.89 -18.88
C TYR A 154 3.84 -5.50 -19.24
N GLU A 155 4.82 -5.45 -20.15
CA GLU A 155 5.37 -4.20 -20.70
C GLU A 155 4.54 -3.65 -21.86
#